data_8e0e39039562ce1f22f977ef62ddca19
#
_entry.id   8e0e39039562ce1f22f977ef62ddca19
#
_cell.length_a   1.000
_cell.length_b   1.000
_cell.length_c   1.000
_cell.angle_alpha   90.00
_cell.angle_beta   90.00
_cell.angle_gamma   90.00
#
_symmetry.space_group_name_H-M   'P 1'
#
loop_
_entity.id
_entity.type
_entity.pdbx_description
1 polymer ?
#
loop_
_entity_poly.entity_id
_entity_poly.type
_entity_poly.pdbx_seq_one_letter_code
_entity_poly.pdbx_strand_id
1 'polypeptide(L)'
;MQITTSLLLSALLGASLNAFAQRPNTTNYDESKVGNLPLPDPLICLDGTKVSDAKTWQSKRRAEVFGLFQTHVYGHSPAKPANLLYEVTKTDPQALGGKATRKEVAIYLMGKKGGPRLDLLLFVPNGVKGPVPAFLGCNFNGNHAVHGDPGISLSTAWMRNSQDKKSVVNNRAAEFSRGSEASRWQVELLIAKGYALATYYYGDVEPDHADGWKDGLRAAMSKEGANTKFPPDAWGAIGAWAWGLSRGLDYLEKDKAIDAKHVAVIGHSRLGKTSLWAGAVDERFAMVISNNSGEGGAAISRRDFGETIAVLNKNFPHWFCGNYKQYTDHAENLPVDMHELVALAAPRPVYIASAAEDTWADPKGEFLAGKFAEPVYALFGKKGTGVAEWPAIDRPVGEFIGYHVRTGKHDVTAYDWGQYLRFADRHFKPAK
;
A
#
# COMPACT_ATOMS: atom_id res chain seq x y z
N MET A 1 72.62 39.25 -24.88
CA MET A 1 71.99 39.13 -23.58
C MET A 1 70.47 39.22 -23.81
N GLN A 2 69.84 38.07 -24.06
CA GLN A 2 68.41 37.94 -24.39
C GLN A 2 67.69 37.46 -23.17
N ILE A 3 66.71 38.23 -22.73
CA ILE A 3 65.80 37.87 -21.60
C ILE A 3 64.57 37.26 -22.21
N THR A 4 64.31 35.99 -21.97
CA THR A 4 63.09 35.26 -22.35
C THR A 4 62.08 35.37 -21.23
N THR A 5 60.94 35.98 -21.52
CA THR A 5 59.80 36.10 -20.64
C THR A 5 58.87 34.91 -20.85
N SER A 6 58.72 34.06 -19.85
CA SER A 6 57.74 32.96 -19.84
C SER A 6 56.36 33.46 -19.33
N LEU A 7 55.32 33.38 -20.17
CA LEU A 7 53.93 33.60 -19.78
C LEU A 7 53.40 32.31 -19.15
N LEU A 8 53.02 32.37 -17.88
CA LEU A 8 52.20 31.35 -17.20
C LEU A 8 50.72 31.66 -17.46
N LEU A 9 50.08 30.76 -18.17
CA LEU A 9 48.64 30.79 -18.41
C LEU A 9 47.96 30.04 -17.25
N SER A 10 47.36 30.79 -16.30
CA SER A 10 46.55 30.21 -15.20
C SER A 10 45.15 29.94 -15.70
N ALA A 11 44.80 28.65 -15.89
CA ALA A 11 43.44 28.25 -16.17
C ALA A 11 42.63 28.28 -14.85
N LEU A 12 41.74 29.25 -14.73
CA LEU A 12 40.69 29.27 -13.70
C LEU A 12 39.61 28.24 -14.09
N LEU A 13 39.59 27.06 -13.42
CA LEU A 13 38.41 26.22 -13.41
C LEU A 13 37.36 26.89 -12.52
N GLY A 14 36.36 27.52 -13.14
CA GLY A 14 35.15 27.95 -12.47
C GLY A 14 34.30 26.76 -12.07
N ALA A 15 34.39 26.32 -10.82
CA ALA A 15 33.41 25.42 -10.22
C ALA A 15 32.13 26.22 -9.98
N SER A 16 31.15 26.06 -10.84
CA SER A 16 29.78 26.52 -10.60
C SER A 16 29.21 25.71 -9.43
N LEU A 17 29.28 26.26 -8.23
CA LEU A 17 28.48 25.84 -7.11
C LEU A 17 27.00 26.13 -7.43
N ASN A 18 26.30 25.12 -7.93
CA ASN A 18 24.84 25.15 -7.92
C ASN A 18 24.40 25.16 -6.44
N ALA A 19 24.12 26.34 -5.93
CA ALA A 19 23.43 26.51 -4.66
C ALA A 19 22.00 25.97 -4.89
N PHE A 20 21.76 24.73 -4.45
CA PHE A 20 20.40 24.19 -4.34
C PHE A 20 19.65 25.04 -3.33
N ALA A 21 18.78 25.91 -3.82
CA ALA A 21 17.87 26.67 -2.99
C ALA A 21 16.95 25.63 -2.30
N GLN A 22 17.03 25.52 -0.97
CA GLN A 22 16.05 24.77 -0.19
C GLN A 22 14.65 25.30 -0.54
N ARG A 23 13.79 24.43 -1.10
CA ARG A 23 12.40 24.78 -1.37
C ARG A 23 11.72 25.21 -0.05
N PRO A 24 10.89 26.26 -0.06
CA PRO A 24 10.15 26.65 1.13
C PRO A 24 9.29 25.47 1.59
N ASN A 25 9.30 25.21 2.90
CA ASN A 25 8.66 24.09 3.58
C ASN A 25 7.11 24.23 3.61
N THR A 26 6.50 24.79 2.58
CA THR A 26 5.05 25.01 2.43
C THR A 26 4.49 24.03 1.43
N THR A 27 3.61 23.16 1.89
CA THR A 27 2.85 22.22 1.05
C THR A 27 2.11 22.97 -0.04
N ASN A 28 2.26 22.51 -1.29
CA ASN A 28 1.53 23.06 -2.43
C ASN A 28 0.12 22.48 -2.50
N TYR A 29 -0.90 23.33 -2.57
CA TYR A 29 -2.29 22.98 -2.84
C TYR A 29 -2.86 23.74 -4.06
N ASP A 30 -1.99 24.36 -4.85
CA ASP A 30 -2.34 25.16 -6.00
C ASP A 30 -1.97 24.42 -7.29
N GLU A 31 -2.97 23.94 -8.03
CA GLU A 31 -2.79 23.21 -9.29
C GLU A 31 -2.00 24.01 -10.33
N SER A 32 -2.08 25.35 -10.32
CA SER A 32 -1.35 26.19 -11.26
C SER A 32 0.18 26.16 -11.06
N LYS A 33 0.62 25.69 -9.89
CA LYS A 33 2.04 25.53 -9.55
C LYS A 33 2.57 24.12 -9.86
N VAL A 34 1.69 23.20 -10.25
CA VAL A 34 2.10 21.88 -10.76
C VAL A 34 2.63 22.10 -12.18
N GLY A 35 3.94 21.98 -12.35
CA GLY A 35 4.60 22.17 -13.64
C GLY A 35 4.42 21.01 -14.62
N ASN A 36 5.25 21.00 -15.67
CA ASN A 36 5.38 19.84 -16.54
C ASN A 36 5.83 18.62 -15.73
N LEU A 37 5.24 17.46 -16.05
CA LEU A 37 5.51 16.18 -15.40
C LEU A 37 6.37 15.32 -16.34
N PRO A 38 7.71 15.39 -16.29
CA PRO A 38 8.58 14.49 -17.06
C PRO A 38 8.58 13.10 -16.41
N LEU A 39 7.48 12.37 -16.62
CA LEU A 39 7.31 11.02 -16.04
C LEU A 39 8.18 10.00 -16.78
N PRO A 40 8.76 9.03 -16.09
CA PRO A 40 9.38 7.89 -16.73
C PRO A 40 8.35 7.13 -17.58
N ASP A 41 8.75 6.68 -18.78
CA ASP A 41 7.87 5.91 -19.66
C ASP A 41 7.86 4.45 -19.20
N PRO A 42 6.71 3.90 -18.74
CA PRO A 42 6.65 2.50 -18.32
C PRO A 42 6.92 1.52 -19.46
N LEU A 43 6.84 1.96 -20.72
CA LEU A 43 7.07 1.13 -21.90
C LEU A 43 8.48 1.22 -22.49
N ILE A 44 9.43 1.79 -21.74
CA ILE A 44 10.85 1.81 -22.11
C ILE A 44 11.67 1.06 -21.06
N CYS A 45 12.37 -0.01 -21.50
CA CYS A 45 13.29 -0.75 -20.65
C CYS A 45 14.54 0.06 -20.30
N LEU A 46 15.27 -0.31 -19.27
CA LEU A 46 16.51 0.36 -18.84
C LEU A 46 17.59 0.39 -19.92
N ASP A 47 17.60 -0.58 -20.85
CA ASP A 47 18.50 -0.60 -22.01
C ASP A 47 17.94 0.14 -23.24
N GLY A 48 16.86 0.89 -23.11
CA GLY A 48 16.21 1.62 -24.18
C GLY A 48 15.28 0.79 -25.08
N THR A 49 15.14 -0.52 -24.85
CA THR A 49 14.21 -1.37 -25.60
C THR A 49 12.76 -0.92 -25.40
N LYS A 50 12.01 -0.72 -26.46
CA LYS A 50 10.56 -0.48 -26.42
C LYS A 50 9.78 -1.73 -26.05
N VAL A 51 8.83 -1.58 -25.11
CA VAL A 51 7.84 -2.60 -24.74
C VAL A 51 6.61 -2.44 -25.60
N SER A 52 6.42 -3.33 -26.56
CA SER A 52 5.30 -3.29 -27.52
C SER A 52 4.25 -4.38 -27.32
N ASP A 53 4.49 -5.31 -26.39
CA ASP A 53 3.61 -6.45 -26.13
C ASP A 53 3.68 -6.92 -24.67
N ALA A 54 2.66 -7.67 -24.27
CA ALA A 54 2.52 -8.21 -22.91
C ALA A 54 3.69 -9.14 -22.51
N LYS A 55 4.25 -9.91 -23.46
CA LYS A 55 5.35 -10.83 -23.18
C LYS A 55 6.61 -10.08 -22.78
N THR A 56 6.97 -9.03 -23.50
CA THR A 56 8.14 -8.17 -23.21
C THR A 56 7.95 -7.47 -21.87
N TRP A 57 6.73 -6.98 -21.56
CA TRP A 57 6.42 -6.45 -20.24
C TRP A 57 6.67 -7.49 -19.14
N GLN A 58 6.04 -8.66 -19.22
CA GLN A 58 6.11 -9.70 -18.20
C GLN A 58 7.51 -10.27 -18.01
N SER A 59 8.26 -10.49 -19.11
CA SER A 59 9.55 -11.17 -19.06
C SER A 59 10.74 -10.25 -18.77
N LYS A 60 10.57 -8.92 -18.93
CA LYS A 60 11.68 -7.96 -18.79
C LYS A 60 11.29 -6.71 -18.00
N ARG A 61 10.44 -5.83 -18.56
CA ARG A 61 10.22 -4.49 -18.01
C ARG A 61 9.60 -4.50 -16.62
N ARG A 62 8.64 -5.40 -16.36
CA ARG A 62 8.03 -5.52 -15.03
C ARG A 62 9.08 -5.78 -13.94
N ALA A 63 10.05 -6.66 -14.20
CA ALA A 63 11.13 -6.96 -13.26
C ALA A 63 12.05 -5.74 -13.05
N GLU A 64 12.33 -4.97 -14.09
CA GLU A 64 13.11 -3.72 -13.98
C GLU A 64 12.39 -2.70 -13.10
N VAL A 65 11.11 -2.39 -13.39
CA VAL A 65 10.30 -1.45 -12.61
C VAL A 65 10.18 -1.92 -11.16
N PHE A 66 9.89 -3.19 -10.94
CA PHE A 66 9.81 -3.78 -9.61
C PHE A 66 11.13 -3.61 -8.83
N GLY A 67 12.26 -3.91 -9.47
CA GLY A 67 13.59 -3.74 -8.87
C GLY A 67 13.91 -2.29 -8.52
N LEU A 68 13.49 -1.33 -9.36
CA LEU A 68 13.64 0.10 -9.05
C LEU A 68 12.83 0.50 -7.81
N PHE A 69 11.57 0.04 -7.65
CA PHE A 69 10.80 0.28 -6.44
C PHE A 69 11.42 -0.38 -5.21
N GLN A 70 11.98 -1.59 -5.34
CA GLN A 70 12.69 -2.23 -4.25
C GLN A 70 13.94 -1.44 -3.85
N THR A 71 14.72 -0.98 -4.81
CA THR A 71 15.98 -0.28 -4.52
C THR A 71 15.74 1.12 -3.98
N HIS A 72 14.75 1.85 -4.50
CA HIS A 72 14.64 3.29 -4.29
C HIS A 72 13.48 3.72 -3.39
N VAL A 73 12.46 2.87 -3.18
CA VAL A 73 11.24 3.26 -2.46
C VAL A 73 10.95 2.37 -1.26
N TYR A 74 10.57 1.10 -1.47
CA TYR A 74 10.06 0.25 -0.40
C TYR A 74 11.10 -0.65 0.26
N GLY A 75 12.21 -0.91 -0.43
CA GLY A 75 13.28 -1.80 -0.01
C GLY A 75 13.02 -3.28 -0.33
N HIS A 76 14.08 -4.06 -0.23
CA HIS A 76 14.07 -5.51 -0.47
C HIS A 76 13.53 -6.26 0.74
N SER A 77 12.37 -6.89 0.60
CA SER A 77 11.78 -7.76 1.62
C SER A 77 12.35 -9.18 1.52
N PRO A 78 12.50 -9.90 2.64
CA PRO A 78 12.97 -11.29 2.62
C PRO A 78 11.93 -12.23 2.00
N ALA A 79 12.41 -13.39 1.55
CA ALA A 79 11.55 -14.46 1.09
C ALA A 79 10.62 -14.98 2.21
N LYS A 80 9.53 -15.64 1.81
CA LYS A 80 8.63 -16.35 2.74
C LYS A 80 9.41 -17.38 3.54
N PRO A 81 9.27 -17.44 4.89
CA PRO A 81 9.81 -18.52 5.70
C PRO A 81 9.23 -19.87 5.28
N ALA A 82 10.08 -20.91 5.26
CA ALA A 82 9.64 -22.24 4.87
C ALA A 82 8.54 -22.82 5.80
N ASN A 83 8.61 -22.48 7.08
CA ASN A 83 7.80 -23.09 8.14
C ASN A 83 6.95 -22.04 8.84
N LEU A 84 5.86 -21.59 8.21
CA LEU A 84 4.84 -20.79 8.91
C LEU A 84 3.95 -21.70 9.75
N LEU A 85 3.67 -21.26 10.99
CA LEU A 85 2.73 -21.96 11.87
C LEU A 85 1.43 -21.16 11.95
N TYR A 86 0.31 -21.86 11.81
CA TYR A 86 -1.03 -21.29 11.88
C TYR A 86 -1.80 -21.97 13.01
N GLU A 87 -2.54 -21.19 13.78
CA GLU A 87 -3.41 -21.70 14.85
C GLU A 87 -4.74 -20.95 14.82
N VAL A 88 -5.83 -21.66 14.58
CA VAL A 88 -7.17 -21.09 14.77
C VAL A 88 -7.43 -21.01 16.26
N THR A 89 -7.37 -19.81 16.83
CA THR A 89 -7.47 -19.60 18.28
C THR A 89 -8.92 -19.49 18.75
N LYS A 90 -9.81 -18.99 17.87
CA LYS A 90 -11.25 -18.90 18.13
C LYS A 90 -12.05 -19.15 16.87
N THR A 91 -13.23 -19.75 17.03
CA THR A 91 -14.24 -19.88 15.99
C THR A 91 -15.62 -19.65 16.59
N ASP A 92 -16.40 -18.78 15.95
CA ASP A 92 -17.79 -18.53 16.29
C ASP A 92 -18.65 -18.65 15.01
N PRO A 93 -19.39 -19.76 14.85
CA PRO A 93 -20.24 -19.97 13.67
C PRO A 93 -21.55 -19.18 13.74
N GLN A 94 -21.84 -18.51 14.85
CA GLN A 94 -23.06 -17.72 15.06
C GLN A 94 -22.79 -16.21 15.04
N ALA A 95 -21.60 -15.79 14.59
CA ALA A 95 -21.27 -14.37 14.48
C ALA A 95 -22.30 -13.63 13.59
N LEU A 96 -22.52 -12.34 13.89
CA LEU A 96 -23.50 -11.48 13.21
C LEU A 96 -24.91 -12.08 13.18
N GLY A 97 -25.33 -12.71 14.29
CA GLY A 97 -26.64 -13.35 14.40
C GLY A 97 -26.80 -14.56 13.48
N GLY A 98 -25.74 -15.34 13.30
CA GLY A 98 -25.72 -16.54 12.46
C GLY A 98 -25.47 -16.28 10.97
N LYS A 99 -25.25 -15.02 10.57
CA LYS A 99 -24.98 -14.65 9.17
C LYS A 99 -23.54 -14.95 8.73
N ALA A 100 -22.63 -15.07 9.69
CA ALA A 100 -21.21 -15.34 9.41
C ALA A 100 -20.59 -16.32 10.40
N THR A 101 -19.53 -16.99 9.97
CA THR A 101 -18.56 -17.64 10.84
C THR A 101 -17.39 -16.68 11.05
N ARG A 102 -17.12 -16.30 12.31
CA ARG A 102 -15.92 -15.55 12.69
C ARG A 102 -14.81 -16.48 13.12
N LYS A 103 -13.60 -16.27 12.63
CA LYS A 103 -12.38 -16.96 13.07
C LYS A 103 -11.33 -15.94 13.52
N GLU A 104 -10.58 -16.26 14.56
CA GLU A 104 -9.34 -15.58 14.90
C GLU A 104 -8.20 -16.58 14.71
N VAL A 105 -7.17 -16.15 13.98
CA VAL A 105 -6.07 -17.02 13.56
C VAL A 105 -4.74 -16.38 13.89
N ALA A 106 -3.97 -17.02 14.76
CA ALA A 106 -2.59 -16.62 15.00
C ALA A 106 -1.68 -17.18 13.90
N ILE A 107 -0.99 -16.29 13.19
CA ILE A 107 0.02 -16.65 12.19
C ILE A 107 1.39 -16.32 12.77
N TYR A 108 2.13 -17.34 13.15
CA TYR A 108 3.47 -17.19 13.73
C TYR A 108 4.50 -17.07 12.62
N LEU A 109 5.02 -15.85 12.46
CA LEU A 109 5.82 -15.44 11.30
C LEU A 109 7.21 -16.08 11.25
N MET A 110 7.71 -16.58 12.38
CA MET A 110 8.99 -17.30 12.48
C MET A 110 8.80 -18.83 12.63
N GLY A 111 7.63 -19.35 12.33
CA GLY A 111 7.33 -20.80 12.36
C GLY A 111 7.31 -21.44 13.73
N LYS A 112 7.27 -20.65 14.82
CA LYS A 112 7.21 -21.12 16.21
C LYS A 112 6.40 -20.18 17.09
N LYS A 113 5.76 -20.71 18.13
CA LYS A 113 5.09 -19.91 19.16
C LYS A 113 6.13 -19.08 19.95
N GLY A 114 5.71 -17.90 20.44
CA GLY A 114 6.56 -17.01 21.23
C GLY A 114 7.43 -16.04 20.41
N GLY A 115 7.30 -16.04 19.06
CA GLY A 115 7.91 -15.05 18.17
C GLY A 115 6.87 -14.05 17.63
N PRO A 116 7.27 -13.16 16.69
CA PRO A 116 6.35 -12.26 16.02
C PRO A 116 5.21 -13.04 15.38
N ARG A 117 3.99 -12.56 15.60
CA ARG A 117 2.79 -13.12 15.01
C ARG A 117 1.86 -12.00 14.58
N LEU A 118 1.08 -12.24 13.55
CA LEU A 118 -0.09 -11.44 13.26
C LEU A 118 -1.36 -12.22 13.67
N ASP A 119 -2.33 -11.50 14.21
CA ASP A 119 -3.62 -12.05 14.60
C ASP A 119 -4.65 -11.70 13.52
N LEU A 120 -4.96 -12.69 12.65
CA LEU A 120 -5.90 -12.50 11.56
C LEU A 120 -7.33 -12.67 12.07
N LEU A 121 -8.18 -11.66 11.89
CA LEU A 121 -9.62 -11.74 12.05
C LEU A 121 -10.24 -12.06 10.70
N LEU A 122 -11.06 -13.11 10.63
CA LEU A 122 -11.73 -13.55 9.42
C LEU A 122 -13.22 -13.70 9.67
N PHE A 123 -14.05 -13.02 8.87
CA PHE A 123 -15.49 -13.23 8.77
C PHE A 123 -15.80 -13.92 7.44
N VAL A 124 -16.51 -15.03 7.48
CA VAL A 124 -16.93 -15.81 6.30
C VAL A 124 -18.45 -15.86 6.27
N PRO A 125 -19.14 -15.48 5.18
CA PRO A 125 -20.60 -15.56 5.12
C PRO A 125 -21.10 -17.00 5.24
N ASN A 126 -22.11 -17.21 6.11
CA ASN A 126 -22.85 -18.45 6.18
C ASN A 126 -23.91 -18.50 5.04
N GLY A 127 -24.35 -19.67 4.67
CA GLY A 127 -25.41 -19.83 3.66
C GLY A 127 -24.97 -19.65 2.20
N VAL A 128 -23.70 -19.39 1.94
CA VAL A 128 -23.13 -19.42 0.57
C VAL A 128 -22.58 -20.80 0.30
N LYS A 129 -22.93 -21.38 -0.85
CA LYS A 129 -22.41 -22.69 -1.27
C LYS A 129 -21.00 -22.55 -1.84
N GLY A 130 -20.05 -23.32 -1.29
CA GLY A 130 -18.66 -23.36 -1.75
C GLY A 130 -17.78 -22.23 -1.17
N PRO A 131 -16.51 -22.18 -1.60
CA PRO A 131 -15.57 -21.13 -1.18
C PRO A 131 -16.01 -19.77 -1.68
N VAL A 132 -15.77 -18.72 -0.89
CA VAL A 132 -16.17 -17.33 -1.21
C VAL A 132 -14.96 -16.44 -1.48
N PRO A 133 -15.09 -15.44 -2.38
CA PRO A 133 -14.06 -14.42 -2.56
C PRO A 133 -13.87 -13.59 -1.28
N ALA A 134 -12.70 -12.99 -1.10
CA ALA A 134 -12.37 -12.25 0.10
C ALA A 134 -11.72 -10.90 -0.18
N PHE A 135 -11.89 -9.97 0.77
CA PHE A 135 -11.06 -8.79 0.91
C PHE A 135 -10.08 -9.02 2.08
N LEU A 136 -8.81 -8.72 1.86
CA LEU A 136 -7.76 -8.77 2.88
C LEU A 136 -7.09 -7.40 3.01
N GLY A 137 -7.07 -6.85 4.22
CA GLY A 137 -6.43 -5.56 4.50
C GLY A 137 -5.90 -5.45 5.92
N CYS A 138 -4.97 -4.53 6.15
CA CYS A 138 -4.53 -4.16 7.49
C CYS A 138 -5.51 -3.17 8.12
N ASN A 139 -5.73 -3.24 9.43
CA ASN A 139 -6.46 -2.24 10.21
C ASN A 139 -5.53 -1.41 11.09
N PHE A 140 -5.98 -0.20 11.49
CA PHE A 140 -5.17 0.78 12.24
C PHE A 140 -5.21 0.59 13.74
N ASN A 141 -6.31 0.07 14.30
CA ASN A 141 -6.58 0.18 15.73
C ASN A 141 -6.83 -1.18 16.40
N GLY A 142 -6.44 -2.28 15.70
CA GLY A 142 -6.63 -3.64 16.20
C GLY A 142 -7.97 -4.25 15.77
N ASN A 143 -8.02 -5.56 15.75
CA ASN A 143 -9.17 -6.31 15.25
C ASN A 143 -10.48 -6.01 15.99
N HIS A 144 -10.40 -5.76 17.30
CA HIS A 144 -11.55 -5.39 18.13
C HIS A 144 -12.19 -4.05 17.72
N ALA A 145 -11.42 -3.15 17.07
CA ALA A 145 -11.94 -1.87 16.59
C ALA A 145 -12.77 -2.03 15.31
N VAL A 146 -12.59 -3.09 14.55
CA VAL A 146 -13.23 -3.34 13.26
C VAL A 146 -14.74 -3.57 13.38
N HIS A 147 -15.18 -4.19 14.48
CA HIS A 147 -16.58 -4.49 14.74
C HIS A 147 -16.87 -4.51 16.24
N GLY A 148 -18.11 -4.18 16.63
CA GLY A 148 -18.54 -4.12 18.03
C GLY A 148 -18.76 -5.49 18.72
N ASP A 149 -18.53 -6.61 18.03
CA ASP A 149 -18.69 -7.95 18.57
C ASP A 149 -17.73 -8.19 19.77
N PRO A 150 -18.27 -8.44 21.00
CA PRO A 150 -17.45 -8.65 22.19
C PRO A 150 -16.60 -9.92 22.14
N GLY A 151 -16.91 -10.85 21.25
CA GLY A 151 -16.14 -12.08 21.05
C GLY A 151 -14.81 -11.86 20.34
N ILE A 152 -14.59 -10.72 19.67
CA ILE A 152 -13.30 -10.37 19.06
C ILE A 152 -12.29 -10.06 20.17
N SER A 153 -11.12 -10.68 20.11
CA SER A 153 -10.05 -10.44 21.08
C SER A 153 -9.54 -9.00 21.06
N LEU A 154 -9.36 -8.42 22.24
CA LEU A 154 -8.68 -7.13 22.37
C LEU A 154 -7.22 -7.29 21.97
N SER A 155 -6.68 -6.40 21.14
CA SER A 155 -5.28 -6.45 20.72
C SER A 155 -4.36 -6.22 21.91
N THR A 156 -3.30 -7.03 22.00
CA THR A 156 -2.23 -6.90 22.99
C THR A 156 -0.96 -6.25 22.41
N ALA A 157 -0.97 -5.92 21.11
CA ALA A 157 0.14 -5.27 20.44
C ALA A 157 0.35 -3.83 20.93
N TRP A 158 1.56 -3.30 20.68
CA TRP A 158 1.83 -1.89 20.93
C TRP A 158 0.98 -1.02 19.99
N MET A 159 0.38 0.03 20.56
CA MET A 159 -0.35 1.06 19.84
C MET A 159 0.05 2.44 20.34
N ARG A 160 0.04 3.44 19.45
CA ARG A 160 0.23 4.82 19.87
C ARG A 160 -0.93 5.25 20.77
N ASN A 161 -0.63 5.87 21.93
CA ASN A 161 -1.65 6.41 22.81
C ASN A 161 -2.63 7.32 22.04
N SER A 162 -3.92 7.11 22.25
CA SER A 162 -4.97 7.89 21.61
C SER A 162 -5.11 9.28 22.22
N GLN A 163 -5.53 10.24 21.40
CA GLN A 163 -5.77 11.62 21.86
C GLN A 163 -6.92 11.71 22.87
N ASP A 164 -7.92 10.84 22.74
CA ASP A 164 -9.06 10.74 23.67
C ASP A 164 -8.68 10.17 25.05
N LYS A 165 -7.46 9.64 25.18
CA LYS A 165 -6.90 9.01 26.39
C LYS A 165 -7.74 7.85 26.94
N LYS A 166 -8.58 7.24 26.11
CA LYS A 166 -9.50 6.16 26.47
C LYS A 166 -9.38 4.95 25.54
N SER A 167 -9.21 5.18 24.25
CA SER A 167 -9.14 4.11 23.24
C SER A 167 -7.84 3.33 23.30
N VAL A 168 -6.72 4.01 23.50
CA VAL A 168 -5.39 3.40 23.73
C VAL A 168 -4.74 4.10 24.93
N VAL A 169 -4.41 3.32 25.95
CA VAL A 169 -3.83 3.79 27.20
C VAL A 169 -2.57 2.99 27.49
N ASN A 170 -1.48 3.67 27.87
CA ASN A 170 -0.18 3.03 28.13
C ASN A 170 0.27 2.14 26.96
N ASN A 171 0.06 2.60 25.74
CA ASN A 171 0.39 1.91 24.51
C ASN A 171 -0.31 0.55 24.35
N ARG A 172 -1.48 0.37 24.94
CA ARG A 172 -2.32 -0.82 24.80
C ARG A 172 -3.77 -0.43 24.50
N ALA A 173 -4.41 -1.23 23.66
CA ALA A 173 -5.82 -1.07 23.37
C ALA A 173 -6.66 -1.20 24.63
N ALA A 174 -7.70 -0.38 24.74
CA ALA A 174 -8.71 -0.47 25.78
C ALA A 174 -10.06 -0.87 25.18
N GLU A 175 -10.90 -1.48 26.00
CA GLU A 175 -12.24 -1.96 25.58
C GLU A 175 -13.10 -0.81 25.01
N PHE A 176 -12.84 0.42 25.40
CA PHE A 176 -13.49 1.62 24.88
C PHE A 176 -13.36 1.80 23.36
N SER A 177 -12.30 1.25 22.74
CA SER A 177 -12.08 1.32 21.29
C SER A 177 -12.80 0.23 20.49
N ARG A 178 -13.54 -0.69 21.13
CA ARG A 178 -14.28 -1.75 20.43
C ARG A 178 -15.29 -1.17 19.46
N GLY A 179 -15.23 -1.62 18.20
CA GLY A 179 -16.11 -1.16 17.13
C GLY A 179 -15.88 0.28 16.66
N SER A 180 -14.86 0.98 17.13
CA SER A 180 -14.60 2.39 16.76
C SER A 180 -14.34 2.60 15.27
N GLU A 181 -13.92 1.57 14.54
CA GLU A 181 -13.64 1.59 13.09
C GLU A 181 -14.74 0.86 12.27
N ALA A 182 -15.86 0.48 12.88
CA ALA A 182 -16.90 -0.31 12.20
C ALA A 182 -17.46 0.39 10.95
N SER A 183 -17.54 1.74 10.96
CA SER A 183 -17.96 2.52 9.80
C SER A 183 -17.03 2.38 8.60
N ARG A 184 -15.74 2.10 8.84
CA ARG A 184 -14.71 1.93 7.80
C ARG A 184 -14.65 0.52 7.23
N TRP A 185 -15.14 -0.49 7.97
CA TRP A 185 -14.97 -1.90 7.59
C TRP A 185 -16.21 -2.56 7.01
N GLN A 186 -17.40 -1.99 7.21
CA GLN A 186 -18.67 -2.43 6.62
C GLN A 186 -18.85 -3.96 6.59
N VAL A 187 -18.54 -4.66 7.70
CA VAL A 187 -18.49 -6.12 7.79
C VAL A 187 -19.79 -6.77 7.31
N GLU A 188 -20.94 -6.29 7.82
CA GLU A 188 -22.25 -6.83 7.49
C GLU A 188 -22.60 -6.65 6.00
N LEU A 189 -22.16 -5.55 5.39
CA LEU A 189 -22.35 -5.31 3.96
C LEU A 189 -21.61 -6.34 3.12
N LEU A 190 -20.32 -6.61 3.44
CA LEU A 190 -19.52 -7.58 2.72
C LEU A 190 -20.13 -9.00 2.85
N ILE A 191 -20.49 -9.38 4.07
CA ILE A 191 -21.11 -10.67 4.35
C ILE A 191 -22.43 -10.84 3.57
N ALA A 192 -23.28 -9.81 3.57
CA ALA A 192 -24.53 -9.83 2.82
C ALA A 192 -24.33 -9.93 1.30
N LYS A 193 -23.18 -9.48 0.79
CA LYS A 193 -22.81 -9.57 -0.64
C LYS A 193 -22.07 -10.87 -1.00
N GLY A 194 -21.85 -11.77 -0.01
CA GLY A 194 -21.20 -13.05 -0.20
C GLY A 194 -19.68 -12.98 -0.27
N TYR A 195 -19.08 -11.96 0.30
CA TYR A 195 -17.63 -11.79 0.43
C TYR A 195 -17.17 -12.05 1.86
N ALA A 196 -16.05 -12.74 2.00
CA ALA A 196 -15.35 -12.79 3.27
C ALA A 196 -14.54 -11.51 3.51
N LEU A 197 -14.35 -11.15 4.78
CA LEU A 197 -13.44 -10.09 5.20
C LEU A 197 -12.34 -10.68 6.08
N ALA A 198 -11.09 -10.47 5.70
CA ALA A 198 -9.92 -10.81 6.48
C ALA A 198 -9.14 -9.52 6.82
N THR A 199 -8.76 -9.36 8.08
CA THR A 199 -7.97 -8.20 8.51
C THR A 199 -7.09 -8.53 9.70
N TYR A 200 -5.99 -7.78 9.86
CA TYR A 200 -5.14 -7.83 11.04
C TYR A 200 -4.58 -6.44 11.36
N TYR A 201 -4.17 -6.22 12.59
CA TYR A 201 -3.54 -4.97 12.99
C TYR A 201 -2.13 -4.88 12.40
N TYR A 202 -1.85 -3.83 11.61
CA TYR A 202 -0.55 -3.68 10.94
C TYR A 202 0.64 -3.64 11.92
N GLY A 203 0.42 -3.13 13.14
CA GLY A 203 1.40 -3.09 14.22
C GLY A 203 1.74 -4.46 14.82
N ASP A 204 0.99 -5.52 14.52
CA ASP A 204 1.37 -6.90 14.86
C ASP A 204 2.64 -7.32 14.12
N VAL A 205 2.83 -6.81 12.91
CA VAL A 205 4.03 -7.04 12.09
C VAL A 205 5.15 -6.09 12.49
N GLU A 206 4.84 -4.80 12.54
CA GLU A 206 5.79 -3.77 12.96
C GLU A 206 5.07 -2.53 13.50
N PRO A 207 5.38 -2.08 14.74
CA PRO A 207 4.83 -0.86 15.31
C PRO A 207 5.17 0.38 14.48
N ASP A 208 4.21 1.29 14.31
CA ASP A 208 4.34 2.47 13.45
C ASP A 208 4.99 3.65 14.19
N HIS A 209 6.28 3.53 14.42
CA HIS A 209 7.15 4.61 14.89
C HIS A 209 8.60 4.37 14.46
N ALA A 210 9.45 5.40 14.55
CA ALA A 210 10.81 5.37 14.00
C ALA A 210 11.66 4.18 14.49
N ASP A 211 11.50 3.78 15.74
CA ASP A 211 12.19 2.65 16.37
C ASP A 211 11.36 1.35 16.39
N GLY A 212 10.14 1.35 15.83
CA GLY A 212 9.21 0.22 15.88
C GLY A 212 9.76 -1.08 15.30
N TRP A 213 10.69 -0.98 14.35
CA TRP A 213 11.37 -2.12 13.79
C TRP A 213 12.16 -2.95 14.82
N LYS A 214 12.61 -2.34 15.94
CA LYS A 214 13.38 -3.02 17.00
C LYS A 214 12.55 -4.07 17.73
N ASP A 215 11.24 -3.82 17.83
CA ASP A 215 10.27 -4.71 18.47
C ASP A 215 9.39 -5.45 17.43
N GLY A 216 9.65 -5.21 16.14
CA GLY A 216 8.90 -5.73 15.01
C GLY A 216 9.56 -6.91 14.30
N LEU A 217 8.94 -7.28 13.18
CA LEU A 217 9.37 -8.40 12.34
C LEU A 217 10.79 -8.21 11.79
N ARG A 218 11.16 -6.98 11.43
CA ARG A 218 12.47 -6.72 10.81
C ARG A 218 13.63 -7.08 11.75
N ALA A 219 13.53 -6.74 13.02
CA ALA A 219 14.51 -7.17 14.02
C ALA A 219 14.50 -8.68 14.23
N ALA A 220 13.32 -9.29 14.34
CA ALA A 220 13.18 -10.72 14.54
C ALA A 220 13.73 -11.58 13.40
N MET A 221 13.71 -11.06 12.18
CA MET A 221 14.29 -11.72 10.98
C MET A 221 15.78 -11.41 10.78
N SER A 222 16.34 -10.47 11.54
CA SER A 222 17.76 -10.12 11.47
C SER A 222 18.58 -10.97 12.45
N LYS A 223 19.82 -11.26 12.07
CA LYS A 223 20.77 -11.97 12.93
C LYS A 223 21.16 -11.14 14.18
N GLU A 224 21.24 -9.82 14.02
CA GLU A 224 21.65 -8.90 15.09
C GLU A 224 20.47 -8.36 15.90
N GLY A 225 19.22 -8.78 15.56
CA GLY A 225 18.01 -8.35 16.24
C GLY A 225 17.86 -6.82 16.25
N ALA A 226 17.58 -6.22 17.39
CA ALA A 226 17.41 -4.78 17.56
C ALA A 226 18.70 -3.95 17.35
N ASN A 227 19.84 -4.59 17.14
CA ASN A 227 21.11 -3.92 16.84
C ASN A 227 21.45 -3.87 15.34
N THR A 228 20.54 -4.35 14.49
CA THR A 228 20.74 -4.42 13.04
C THR A 228 21.00 -3.03 12.45
N LYS A 229 22.04 -2.97 11.62
CA LYS A 229 22.28 -1.83 10.72
C LYS A 229 21.81 -2.20 9.34
N PHE A 230 20.65 -1.68 8.96
CA PHE A 230 20.07 -1.96 7.65
C PHE A 230 20.85 -1.26 6.53
N PRO A 231 21.10 -1.93 5.39
CA PRO A 231 21.58 -1.27 4.19
C PRO A 231 20.51 -0.28 3.66
N PRO A 232 20.90 0.72 2.85
CA PRO A 232 19.98 1.76 2.40
C PRO A 232 18.79 1.26 1.58
N ASP A 233 18.88 0.10 0.95
CA ASP A 233 17.85 -0.58 0.18
C ASP A 233 17.10 -1.67 0.97
N ALA A 234 17.31 -1.76 2.27
CA ALA A 234 16.50 -2.65 3.11
C ALA A 234 15.07 -2.14 3.23
N TRP A 235 14.15 -3.06 3.36
CA TRP A 235 12.73 -2.78 3.48
C TRP A 235 12.37 -1.85 4.63
N GLY A 236 11.47 -0.90 4.38
CA GLY A 236 10.86 -0.05 5.38
C GLY A 236 9.63 -0.72 6.04
N ALA A 237 8.98 0.01 6.93
CA ALA A 237 7.78 -0.48 7.62
C ALA A 237 6.64 -0.83 6.64
N ILE A 238 6.42 -0.03 5.58
CA ILE A 238 5.44 -0.34 4.53
C ILE A 238 5.78 -1.68 3.85
N GLY A 239 7.06 -1.93 3.58
CA GLY A 239 7.53 -3.23 3.06
C GLY A 239 7.21 -4.38 4.01
N ALA A 240 7.38 -4.17 5.34
CA ALA A 240 7.08 -5.18 6.35
C ALA A 240 5.56 -5.44 6.44
N TRP A 241 4.74 -4.40 6.45
CA TRP A 241 3.28 -4.54 6.46
C TRP A 241 2.75 -5.23 5.20
N ALA A 242 3.29 -4.91 4.03
CA ALA A 242 2.96 -5.58 2.77
C ALA A 242 3.37 -7.06 2.78
N TRP A 243 4.53 -7.36 3.34
CA TRP A 243 4.97 -8.74 3.54
C TRP A 243 3.99 -9.51 4.45
N GLY A 244 3.47 -8.87 5.51
CA GLY A 244 2.45 -9.43 6.39
C GLY A 244 1.15 -9.76 5.65
N LEU A 245 0.70 -8.92 4.69
CA LEU A 245 -0.46 -9.20 3.84
C LEU A 245 -0.30 -10.48 3.04
N SER A 246 0.88 -10.72 2.47
CA SER A 246 1.19 -12.00 1.80
C SER A 246 1.13 -13.19 2.76
N ARG A 247 1.48 -13.00 4.04
CA ARG A 247 1.34 -14.08 5.06
C ARG A 247 -0.11 -14.33 5.43
N GLY A 248 -0.93 -13.28 5.47
CA GLY A 248 -2.38 -13.42 5.59
C GLY A 248 -2.97 -14.22 4.43
N LEU A 249 -2.57 -13.92 3.20
CA LEU A 249 -2.98 -14.66 2.00
C LEU A 249 -2.55 -16.13 2.05
N ASP A 250 -1.35 -16.43 2.55
CA ASP A 250 -0.88 -17.82 2.75
C ASP A 250 -1.82 -18.65 3.65
N TYR A 251 -2.46 -18.02 4.64
CA TYR A 251 -3.48 -18.68 5.45
C TYR A 251 -4.79 -18.84 4.66
N LEU A 252 -5.23 -17.81 3.95
CA LEU A 252 -6.47 -17.87 3.18
C LEU A 252 -6.42 -18.97 2.11
N GLU A 253 -5.25 -19.27 1.54
CA GLU A 253 -5.07 -20.43 0.63
C GLU A 253 -5.30 -21.79 1.31
N LYS A 254 -5.20 -21.86 2.64
CA LYS A 254 -5.43 -23.09 3.42
C LYS A 254 -6.86 -23.20 3.94
N ASP A 255 -7.57 -22.09 4.07
CA ASP A 255 -8.95 -22.09 4.57
C ASP A 255 -9.92 -22.49 3.46
N LYS A 256 -10.52 -23.67 3.59
CA LYS A 256 -11.44 -24.24 2.59
C LYS A 256 -12.69 -23.41 2.33
N ALA A 257 -13.01 -22.46 3.19
CA ALA A 257 -14.15 -21.56 3.01
C ALA A 257 -13.82 -20.37 2.09
N ILE A 258 -12.55 -20.16 1.75
CA ILE A 258 -12.08 -19.02 0.94
C ILE A 258 -11.71 -19.47 -0.47
N ASP A 259 -12.21 -18.76 -1.46
CA ASP A 259 -11.72 -18.85 -2.84
C ASP A 259 -10.45 -17.99 -2.95
N ALA A 260 -9.31 -18.61 -2.67
CA ALA A 260 -8.02 -17.92 -2.64
C ALA A 260 -7.57 -17.38 -4.02
N LYS A 261 -8.23 -17.78 -5.11
CA LYS A 261 -7.99 -17.20 -6.45
C LYS A 261 -8.67 -15.84 -6.63
N HIS A 262 -9.59 -15.49 -5.72
CA HIS A 262 -10.36 -14.25 -5.76
C HIS A 262 -10.21 -13.48 -4.44
N VAL A 263 -8.97 -13.17 -4.06
CA VAL A 263 -8.67 -12.32 -2.90
C VAL A 263 -8.23 -10.94 -3.38
N ALA A 264 -8.96 -9.90 -2.97
CA ALA A 264 -8.59 -8.51 -3.17
C ALA A 264 -7.76 -8.02 -1.97
N VAL A 265 -6.59 -7.42 -2.22
CA VAL A 265 -5.87 -6.67 -1.19
C VAL A 265 -6.37 -5.23 -1.15
N ILE A 266 -6.62 -4.72 0.05
CA ILE A 266 -7.17 -3.36 0.26
C ILE A 266 -6.45 -2.62 1.37
N GLY A 267 -6.30 -1.31 1.20
CA GLY A 267 -5.79 -0.44 2.25
C GLY A 267 -6.22 1.01 2.09
N HIS A 268 -6.19 1.73 3.21
CA HIS A 268 -6.48 3.15 3.32
C HIS A 268 -5.26 3.92 3.78
N SER A 269 -5.02 5.13 3.26
CA SER A 269 -3.93 5.98 3.70
C SER A 269 -2.57 5.28 3.53
N ARG A 270 -1.69 5.27 4.55
CA ARG A 270 -0.44 4.49 4.55
C ARG A 270 -0.64 3.00 4.27
N LEU A 271 -1.78 2.45 4.65
CA LEU A 271 -2.12 1.06 4.34
C LEU A 271 -2.62 0.90 2.90
N GLY A 272 -3.05 1.98 2.23
CA GLY A 272 -3.27 2.05 0.78
C GLY A 272 -1.94 1.98 0.00
N LYS A 273 -0.91 2.69 0.45
CA LYS A 273 0.47 2.53 -0.05
C LYS A 273 0.92 1.06 0.12
N THR A 274 0.63 0.49 1.30
CA THR A 274 0.94 -0.91 1.64
C THR A 274 0.21 -1.91 0.73
N SER A 275 -1.07 -1.68 0.42
CA SER A 275 -1.84 -2.59 -0.46
C SER A 275 -1.35 -2.55 -1.91
N LEU A 276 -0.97 -1.38 -2.44
CA LEU A 276 -0.35 -1.26 -3.76
C LEU A 276 0.97 -2.03 -3.82
N TRP A 277 1.83 -1.83 -2.82
CA TRP A 277 3.10 -2.55 -2.77
C TRP A 277 2.89 -4.06 -2.57
N ALA A 278 1.96 -4.50 -1.71
CA ALA A 278 1.62 -5.90 -1.56
C ALA A 278 1.15 -6.54 -2.88
N GLY A 279 0.31 -5.83 -3.64
CA GLY A 279 -0.13 -6.26 -4.96
C GLY A 279 1.00 -6.34 -6.00
N ALA A 280 2.02 -5.49 -5.90
CA ALA A 280 3.20 -5.54 -6.75
C ALA A 280 4.13 -6.73 -6.41
N VAL A 281 4.31 -7.01 -5.11
CA VAL A 281 5.18 -8.08 -4.59
C VAL A 281 4.54 -9.46 -4.77
N ASP A 282 3.24 -9.58 -4.57
CA ASP A 282 2.52 -10.84 -4.53
C ASP A 282 1.41 -10.90 -5.57
N GLU A 283 1.70 -11.53 -6.69
CA GLU A 283 0.78 -11.64 -7.82
C GLU A 283 -0.41 -12.57 -7.57
N ARG A 284 -0.46 -13.26 -6.44
CA ARG A 284 -1.62 -14.09 -6.03
C ARG A 284 -2.82 -13.23 -5.63
N PHE A 285 -2.61 -11.97 -5.23
CA PHE A 285 -3.73 -11.04 -5.05
C PHE A 285 -4.41 -10.80 -6.39
N ALA A 286 -5.66 -11.19 -6.50
CA ALA A 286 -6.41 -11.12 -7.75
C ALA A 286 -6.88 -9.69 -8.09
N MET A 287 -6.87 -8.78 -7.12
CA MET A 287 -7.27 -7.38 -7.25
C MET A 287 -6.51 -6.55 -6.22
N VAL A 288 -6.19 -5.31 -6.57
CA VAL A 288 -5.51 -4.36 -5.69
C VAL A 288 -6.38 -3.12 -5.49
N ILE A 289 -6.62 -2.71 -4.25
CA ILE A 289 -7.44 -1.54 -3.91
C ILE A 289 -6.65 -0.60 -3.02
N SER A 290 -6.53 0.65 -3.47
CA SER A 290 -5.87 1.74 -2.75
C SER A 290 -6.85 2.87 -2.52
N ASN A 291 -7.02 3.28 -1.27
CA ASN A 291 -7.92 4.38 -0.89
C ASN A 291 -7.12 5.50 -0.24
N ASN A 292 -7.22 6.72 -0.78
CA ASN A 292 -6.59 7.93 -0.25
C ASN A 292 -5.12 7.71 0.15
N SER A 293 -4.34 7.13 -0.73
CA SER A 293 -2.98 6.67 -0.38
C SER A 293 -1.90 7.74 -0.51
N GLY A 294 -2.13 8.78 -1.29
CA GLY A 294 -1.20 9.92 -1.40
C GLY A 294 0.19 9.55 -1.93
N GLU A 295 1.18 10.35 -1.55
CA GLU A 295 2.59 10.19 -1.92
C GLU A 295 3.16 8.84 -1.49
N GLY A 296 3.97 8.21 -2.36
CA GLY A 296 4.46 6.85 -2.14
C GLY A 296 3.32 5.81 -2.10
N GLY A 297 2.14 6.18 -2.62
CA GLY A 297 0.98 5.36 -2.84
C GLY A 297 0.52 5.51 -4.29
N ALA A 298 -0.69 6.04 -4.53
CA ALA A 298 -1.20 6.26 -5.88
C ALA A 298 -0.94 7.70 -6.41
N ALA A 299 -0.55 8.67 -5.59
CA ALA A 299 -0.32 10.03 -6.07
C ALA A 299 1.01 10.16 -6.80
N ILE A 300 1.01 10.82 -7.97
CA ILE A 300 2.22 11.09 -8.75
C ILE A 300 3.18 11.99 -7.96
N SER A 301 4.36 11.49 -7.62
CA SER A 301 5.36 12.17 -6.78
C SER A 301 5.86 13.49 -7.39
N ARG A 302 6.06 13.52 -8.70
CA ARG A 302 6.55 14.71 -9.42
C ARG A 302 5.57 15.89 -9.46
N ARG A 303 4.32 15.69 -9.04
CA ARG A 303 3.36 16.80 -8.88
C ARG A 303 3.70 17.71 -7.72
N ASP A 304 4.42 17.18 -6.71
CA ASP A 304 4.82 17.94 -5.53
C ASP A 304 3.61 18.69 -4.91
N PHE A 305 2.50 17.98 -4.77
CA PHE A 305 1.19 18.49 -4.34
C PHE A 305 0.70 17.74 -3.10
N GLY A 306 0.18 18.44 -2.12
CA GLY A 306 -0.28 17.84 -0.87
C GLY A 306 0.85 17.18 -0.06
N GLU A 307 0.73 15.87 0.21
CA GLU A 307 1.78 15.07 0.81
C GLU A 307 2.94 14.89 -0.17
N THR A 308 4.17 15.10 0.28
CA THR A 308 5.37 15.02 -0.57
C THR A 308 6.41 14.06 0.01
N ILE A 309 7.40 13.67 -0.80
CA ILE A 309 8.55 12.86 -0.34
C ILE A 309 9.23 13.53 0.87
N ALA A 310 9.42 14.84 0.84
CA ALA A 310 10.03 15.60 1.92
C ALA A 310 9.24 15.46 3.23
N VAL A 311 7.93 15.59 3.16
CA VAL A 311 7.04 15.46 4.32
C VAL A 311 7.09 14.04 4.88
N LEU A 312 7.06 13.02 4.02
CA LEU A 312 7.11 11.63 4.45
C LEU A 312 8.44 11.29 5.12
N ASN A 313 9.56 11.67 4.50
CA ASN A 313 10.89 11.41 5.05
C ASN A 313 11.14 12.12 6.39
N LYS A 314 10.55 13.30 6.59
CA LYS A 314 10.63 14.06 7.84
C LYS A 314 9.78 13.45 8.95
N ASN A 315 8.50 13.14 8.65
CA ASN A 315 7.54 12.77 9.69
C ASN A 315 7.47 11.25 9.92
N PHE A 316 7.81 10.46 8.91
CA PHE A 316 7.71 9.00 8.91
C PHE A 316 8.97 8.35 8.31
N PRO A 317 10.17 8.63 8.86
CA PRO A 317 11.45 8.22 8.29
C PRO A 317 11.65 6.69 8.24
N HIS A 318 10.75 5.92 8.83
CA HIS A 318 10.75 4.46 8.92
C HIS A 318 9.86 3.78 7.87
N TRP A 319 9.00 4.52 7.16
CA TRP A 319 8.05 3.89 6.23
C TRP A 319 8.70 3.31 4.99
N PHE A 320 9.65 4.01 4.42
CA PHE A 320 10.34 3.64 3.18
C PHE A 320 11.78 3.20 3.44
N CYS A 321 12.46 2.70 2.40
CA CYS A 321 13.88 2.36 2.49
C CYS A 321 14.77 3.60 2.67
N GLY A 322 16.02 3.39 3.06
CA GLY A 322 16.99 4.46 3.27
C GLY A 322 17.25 5.28 2.00
N ASN A 323 17.25 4.63 0.82
CA ASN A 323 17.49 5.29 -0.45
C ASN A 323 16.40 6.31 -0.82
N TYR A 324 15.15 6.14 -0.35
CA TYR A 324 14.07 7.09 -0.61
C TYR A 324 14.36 8.50 -0.09
N LYS A 325 15.22 8.61 0.92
CA LYS A 325 15.63 9.91 1.51
C LYS A 325 16.43 10.79 0.55
N GLN A 326 17.05 10.20 -0.49
CA GLN A 326 17.79 10.94 -1.51
C GLN A 326 16.88 11.84 -2.37
N TYR A 327 15.59 11.55 -2.39
CA TYR A 327 14.59 12.24 -3.22
C TYR A 327 13.78 13.28 -2.43
N THR A 328 14.20 13.63 -1.19
CA THR A 328 13.47 14.50 -0.26
C THR A 328 13.02 15.83 -0.90
N ASP A 329 13.90 16.52 -1.62
CA ASP A 329 13.58 17.78 -2.33
C ASP A 329 13.77 17.63 -3.85
N HIS A 330 13.86 16.41 -4.34
CA HIS A 330 14.27 16.05 -5.69
C HIS A 330 13.44 14.89 -6.25
N ALA A 331 12.10 15.00 -6.20
CA ALA A 331 11.21 13.98 -6.74
C ALA A 331 11.46 13.70 -8.22
N GLU A 332 11.95 14.68 -8.97
CA GLU A 332 12.33 14.54 -10.38
C GLU A 332 13.47 13.56 -10.63
N ASN A 333 14.31 13.30 -9.62
CA ASN A 333 15.44 12.37 -9.73
C ASN A 333 15.05 10.91 -9.35
N LEU A 334 13.85 10.69 -8.82
CA LEU A 334 13.35 9.33 -8.55
C LEU A 334 13.24 8.59 -9.90
N PRO A 335 13.87 7.39 -10.06
CA PRO A 335 13.89 6.69 -11.35
C PRO A 335 12.55 6.06 -11.75
N VAL A 336 11.55 6.15 -10.89
CA VAL A 336 10.17 5.68 -11.09
C VAL A 336 9.18 6.77 -10.70
N ASP A 337 7.89 6.56 -11.00
CA ASP A 337 6.81 7.31 -10.38
C ASP A 337 5.58 6.41 -10.18
N MET A 338 4.59 6.85 -9.42
CA MET A 338 3.54 5.99 -8.86
C MET A 338 2.60 5.37 -9.91
N HIS A 339 2.53 5.92 -11.13
CA HIS A 339 1.85 5.25 -12.25
C HIS A 339 2.52 3.90 -12.62
N GLU A 340 3.84 3.79 -12.47
CA GLU A 340 4.54 2.52 -12.67
C GLU A 340 4.26 1.53 -11.53
N LEU A 341 4.05 2.00 -10.29
CA LEU A 341 3.57 1.15 -9.20
C LEU A 341 2.19 0.56 -9.50
N VAL A 342 1.27 1.40 -10.00
CA VAL A 342 -0.06 0.95 -10.46
C VAL A 342 0.07 -0.05 -11.60
N ALA A 343 0.98 0.19 -12.56
CA ALA A 343 1.24 -0.68 -13.70
C ALA A 343 1.79 -2.06 -13.29
N LEU A 344 2.49 -2.20 -12.16
CA LEU A 344 2.95 -3.49 -11.64
C LEU A 344 1.79 -4.45 -11.30
N ALA A 345 0.58 -3.95 -11.11
CA ALA A 345 -0.60 -4.80 -10.92
C ALA A 345 -1.09 -5.46 -12.22
N ALA A 346 -0.77 -4.89 -13.41
CA ALA A 346 -1.25 -5.41 -14.69
C ALA A 346 -0.88 -6.87 -14.93
N PRO A 347 -1.79 -7.70 -15.48
CA PRO A 347 -3.12 -7.36 -16.00
C PRO A 347 -4.26 -7.45 -14.98
N ARG A 348 -3.96 -7.64 -13.69
CA ARG A 348 -4.95 -7.74 -12.61
C ARG A 348 -5.66 -6.40 -12.41
N PRO A 349 -6.96 -6.40 -12.05
CA PRO A 349 -7.68 -5.16 -11.82
C PRO A 349 -7.11 -4.40 -10.61
N VAL A 350 -7.00 -3.09 -10.75
CA VAL A 350 -6.62 -2.16 -9.68
C VAL A 350 -7.71 -1.11 -9.51
N TYR A 351 -8.03 -0.75 -8.27
CA TYR A 351 -8.98 0.29 -7.96
C TYR A 351 -8.33 1.36 -7.10
N ILE A 352 -8.42 2.61 -7.52
CA ILE A 352 -7.91 3.78 -6.82
C ILE A 352 -9.10 4.62 -6.37
N ALA A 353 -9.16 4.98 -5.10
CA ALA A 353 -10.26 5.75 -4.54
C ALA A 353 -9.72 6.98 -3.80
N SER A 354 -10.32 8.11 -4.08
CA SER A 354 -9.96 9.41 -3.53
C SER A 354 -11.18 10.09 -2.90
N ALA A 355 -10.92 11.14 -2.10
CA ALA A 355 -11.95 12.02 -1.56
C ALA A 355 -11.65 13.48 -1.93
N ALA A 356 -12.67 14.22 -2.33
CA ALA A 356 -12.51 15.57 -2.89
C ALA A 356 -11.92 16.59 -1.91
N GLU A 357 -12.21 16.43 -0.62
CA GLU A 357 -11.71 17.31 0.45
C GLU A 357 -10.34 16.85 1.00
N ASP A 358 -9.83 15.72 0.55
CA ASP A 358 -8.53 15.18 0.95
C ASP A 358 -7.41 15.65 0.00
N THR A 359 -7.24 16.96 -0.10
CA THR A 359 -6.20 17.56 -0.95
C THR A 359 -4.77 17.16 -0.51
N TRP A 360 -4.62 16.68 0.73
CA TRP A 360 -3.37 16.13 1.23
C TRP A 360 -2.94 14.87 0.46
N ALA A 361 -3.87 13.99 0.11
CA ALA A 361 -3.58 12.78 -0.66
C ALA A 361 -3.48 13.02 -2.17
N ASP A 362 -3.65 14.26 -2.65
CA ASP A 362 -3.63 14.60 -4.08
C ASP A 362 -4.58 13.74 -4.94
N PRO A 363 -5.91 13.92 -4.81
CA PRO A 363 -6.88 13.11 -5.56
C PRO A 363 -6.66 13.10 -7.07
N LYS A 364 -6.19 14.22 -7.64
CA LYS A 364 -5.89 14.32 -9.06
C LYS A 364 -4.63 13.55 -9.42
N GLY A 365 -3.60 13.61 -8.57
CA GLY A 365 -2.38 12.82 -8.74
C GLY A 365 -2.66 11.33 -8.65
N GLU A 366 -3.57 10.89 -7.76
CA GLU A 366 -4.01 9.50 -7.68
C GLU A 366 -4.73 9.05 -8.95
N PHE A 367 -5.60 9.90 -9.54
CA PHE A 367 -6.21 9.63 -10.84
C PHE A 367 -5.17 9.50 -11.95
N LEU A 368 -4.24 10.45 -12.00
CA LEU A 368 -3.22 10.50 -13.05
C LEU A 368 -2.31 9.26 -13.02
N ALA A 369 -2.01 8.70 -11.85
CA ALA A 369 -1.25 7.46 -11.79
C ALA A 369 -2.01 6.29 -12.44
N GLY A 370 -3.31 6.18 -12.19
CA GLY A 370 -4.16 5.22 -12.90
C GLY A 370 -4.16 5.47 -14.41
N LYS A 371 -4.30 6.74 -14.81
CA LYS A 371 -4.34 7.15 -16.22
C LYS A 371 -3.03 6.84 -16.96
N PHE A 372 -1.89 7.14 -16.36
CA PHE A 372 -0.58 6.90 -16.97
C PHE A 372 -0.12 5.43 -16.90
N ALA A 373 -0.80 4.58 -16.12
CA ALA A 373 -0.60 3.14 -16.16
C ALA A 373 -1.36 2.44 -17.33
N GLU A 374 -2.34 3.10 -17.96
CA GLU A 374 -3.17 2.53 -19.04
C GLU A 374 -2.37 1.93 -20.20
N PRO A 375 -1.24 2.51 -20.68
CA PRO A 375 -0.47 1.93 -21.75
C PRO A 375 -0.01 0.49 -21.46
N VAL A 376 0.34 0.18 -20.20
CA VAL A 376 0.71 -1.18 -19.79
C VAL A 376 -0.49 -2.12 -19.82
N TYR A 377 -1.65 -1.68 -19.36
CA TYR A 377 -2.88 -2.49 -19.42
C TYR A 377 -3.32 -2.74 -20.86
N ALA A 378 -3.11 -1.77 -21.77
CA ALA A 378 -3.40 -1.91 -23.17
C ALA A 378 -2.60 -3.05 -23.85
N LEU A 379 -1.36 -3.33 -23.41
CA LEU A 379 -0.56 -4.47 -23.88
C LEU A 379 -1.28 -5.82 -23.68
N PHE A 380 -2.15 -5.91 -22.66
CA PHE A 380 -2.95 -7.10 -22.33
C PHE A 380 -4.36 -7.05 -22.91
N GLY A 381 -4.67 -6.05 -23.75
CA GLY A 381 -6.03 -5.83 -24.26
C GLY A 381 -7.02 -5.40 -23.18
N LYS A 382 -6.53 -4.80 -22.09
CA LYS A 382 -7.35 -4.35 -20.96
C LYS A 382 -7.56 -2.84 -21.04
N LYS A 383 -8.81 -2.40 -20.82
CA LYS A 383 -9.13 -0.98 -20.75
C LYS A 383 -8.88 -0.44 -19.33
N GLY A 384 -8.31 0.74 -19.24
CA GLY A 384 -8.04 1.44 -18.00
C GLY A 384 -9.24 2.22 -17.47
N THR A 385 -9.02 3.50 -17.13
CA THR A 385 -10.05 4.42 -16.60
C THR A 385 -11.14 4.75 -17.62
N GLY A 386 -10.80 4.68 -18.91
CA GLY A 386 -11.75 4.93 -20.01
C GLY A 386 -12.13 6.41 -20.20
N VAL A 387 -11.50 7.33 -19.46
CA VAL A 387 -11.71 8.78 -19.57
C VAL A 387 -10.38 9.51 -19.75
N ALA A 388 -10.42 10.64 -20.46
CA ALA A 388 -9.22 11.46 -20.70
C ALA A 388 -8.90 12.36 -19.50
N GLU A 389 -9.94 12.93 -18.92
CA GLU A 389 -9.85 13.93 -17.87
C GLU A 389 -10.26 13.38 -16.51
N TRP A 390 -9.83 14.07 -15.46
CA TRP A 390 -10.22 13.76 -14.09
C TRP A 390 -11.75 13.77 -13.96
N PRO A 391 -12.38 12.66 -13.49
CA PRO A 391 -13.83 12.56 -13.47
C PRO A 391 -14.47 13.48 -12.43
N ALA A 392 -15.73 13.81 -12.65
CA ALA A 392 -16.52 14.54 -11.67
C ALA A 392 -16.65 13.76 -10.35
N ILE A 393 -16.86 14.51 -9.26
CA ILE A 393 -17.08 13.94 -7.92
C ILE A 393 -18.29 12.98 -7.96
N ASP A 394 -18.18 11.85 -7.27
CA ASP A 394 -19.18 10.79 -7.18
C ASP A 394 -19.53 10.12 -8.54
N ARG A 395 -18.63 10.22 -9.52
CA ARG A 395 -18.74 9.56 -10.83
C ARG A 395 -17.64 8.53 -11.01
N PRO A 396 -17.84 7.29 -10.56
CA PRO A 396 -16.85 6.22 -10.71
C PRO A 396 -16.66 5.87 -12.19
N VAL A 397 -15.41 5.62 -12.57
CA VAL A 397 -14.98 5.29 -13.93
C VAL A 397 -14.10 4.04 -13.94
N GLY A 398 -13.88 3.47 -15.12
CA GLY A 398 -12.88 2.45 -15.38
C GLY A 398 -13.39 1.03 -15.44
N GLU A 399 -12.56 0.20 -16.11
CA GLU A 399 -12.83 -1.23 -16.33
C GLU A 399 -11.81 -2.11 -15.58
N PHE A 400 -10.51 -2.08 -15.95
CA PHE A 400 -9.43 -2.78 -15.23
C PHE A 400 -8.62 -1.84 -14.31
N ILE A 401 -8.61 -0.54 -14.60
CA ILE A 401 -8.19 0.49 -13.66
C ILE A 401 -9.44 1.25 -13.27
N GLY A 402 -10.00 0.92 -12.10
CA GLY A 402 -11.14 1.63 -11.54
C GLY A 402 -10.69 2.87 -10.80
N TYR A 403 -11.47 3.95 -10.88
CA TYR A 403 -11.25 5.16 -10.11
C TYR A 403 -12.55 5.82 -9.69
N HIS A 404 -12.56 6.40 -8.50
CA HIS A 404 -13.52 7.44 -8.13
C HIS A 404 -12.88 8.50 -7.23
N VAL A 405 -13.42 9.69 -7.28
CA VAL A 405 -13.28 10.71 -6.25
C VAL A 405 -14.65 10.96 -5.65
N ARG A 406 -14.81 10.70 -4.35
CA ARG A 406 -16.11 10.93 -3.66
C ARG A 406 -16.15 12.27 -2.94
N THR A 407 -17.33 12.75 -2.63
CA THR A 407 -17.54 13.83 -1.66
C THR A 407 -16.96 13.43 -0.29
N GLY A 408 -16.37 14.40 0.42
CA GLY A 408 -15.92 14.26 1.81
C GLY A 408 -14.41 14.18 1.99
N LYS A 409 -14.01 13.85 3.22
CA LYS A 409 -12.64 13.92 3.73
C LYS A 409 -11.91 12.58 3.65
N HIS A 410 -10.67 12.59 4.14
CA HIS A 410 -9.78 11.43 4.31
C HIS A 410 -10.43 10.34 5.19
N ASP A 411 -11.06 9.35 4.56
CA ASP A 411 -11.78 8.25 5.24
C ASP A 411 -12.06 7.09 4.29
N VAL A 412 -12.58 5.98 4.82
CA VAL A 412 -13.22 4.89 4.10
C VAL A 412 -14.68 4.84 4.51
N THR A 413 -15.59 4.86 3.55
CA THR A 413 -17.02 4.97 3.80
C THR A 413 -17.81 3.83 3.16
N ALA A 414 -19.07 3.73 3.47
CA ALA A 414 -19.98 2.78 2.79
C ALA A 414 -20.07 3.04 1.28
N TYR A 415 -19.89 4.30 0.82
CA TYR A 415 -19.82 4.62 -0.61
C TYR A 415 -18.62 3.92 -1.27
N ASP A 416 -17.42 4.03 -0.67
CA ASP A 416 -16.20 3.39 -1.17
C ASP A 416 -16.40 1.88 -1.27
N TRP A 417 -16.89 1.24 -0.22
CA TRP A 417 -17.18 -0.20 -0.21
C TRP A 417 -18.21 -0.61 -1.26
N GLY A 418 -19.21 0.24 -1.50
CA GLY A 418 -20.18 0.04 -2.58
C GLY A 418 -19.51 0.00 -3.96
N GLN A 419 -18.48 0.85 -4.19
CA GLN A 419 -17.72 0.84 -5.44
C GLN A 419 -16.79 -0.38 -5.53
N TYR A 420 -16.08 -0.71 -4.44
CA TYR A 420 -15.19 -1.89 -4.40
C TYR A 420 -15.95 -3.19 -4.66
N LEU A 421 -17.13 -3.34 -4.06
CA LEU A 421 -17.99 -4.51 -4.28
C LEU A 421 -18.48 -4.60 -5.73
N ARG A 422 -18.93 -3.47 -6.33
CA ARG A 422 -19.32 -3.44 -7.75
C ARG A 422 -18.16 -3.79 -8.68
N PHE A 423 -16.97 -3.29 -8.36
CA PHE A 423 -15.77 -3.59 -9.12
C PHE A 423 -15.37 -5.07 -8.95
N ALA A 424 -15.36 -5.58 -7.74
CA ALA A 424 -15.08 -7.00 -7.46
C ALA A 424 -16.11 -7.93 -8.12
N ASP A 425 -17.41 -7.58 -8.11
CA ASP A 425 -18.44 -8.36 -8.78
C ASP A 425 -18.19 -8.51 -10.29
N ARG A 426 -17.67 -7.48 -10.96
CA ARG A 426 -17.32 -7.55 -12.39
C ARG A 426 -16.16 -8.48 -12.69
N HIS A 427 -15.21 -8.61 -11.77
CA HIS A 427 -13.97 -9.36 -12.02
C HIS A 427 -13.93 -10.75 -11.38
N PHE A 428 -14.69 -10.96 -10.30
CA PHE A 428 -14.67 -12.19 -9.52
C PHE A 428 -15.88 -13.11 -9.77
N LYS A 429 -16.99 -12.53 -10.20
CA LYS A 429 -18.19 -13.32 -10.48
C LYS A 429 -18.26 -13.63 -11.99
N PRO A 430 -18.67 -14.86 -12.39
CA PRO A 430 -18.87 -15.16 -13.80
C PRO A 430 -19.91 -14.21 -14.38
N ALA A 431 -19.70 -13.79 -15.64
CA ALA A 431 -20.71 -13.03 -16.38
C ALA A 431 -22.02 -13.84 -16.38
N LYS A 432 -23.11 -13.18 -15.95
CA LYS A 432 -24.43 -13.77 -15.98
C LYS A 432 -24.94 -13.91 -17.42
#